data_3f4c513615cb2de4d66b76f876e4acd8
#
_entry.id   3f4c513615cb2de4d66b76f876e4acd8
#
_cell.length_a   1.000
_cell.length_b   1.000
_cell.length_c   1.000
_cell.angle_alpha   90.00
_cell.angle_beta   90.00
_cell.angle_gamma   90.00
#
_symmetry.space_group_name_H-M   'P 1'
#
loop_
_entity.id
_entity.type
_entity.pdbx_description
1 polymer ?
#
loop_
_entity_poly.entity_id
_entity_poly.type
_entity_poly.pdbx_seq_one_letter_code
_entity_poly.pdbx_strand_id
1 'polypeptide(L)'
;MHKTSLSTVTSLVKHAILQKLTGPAIAGVLLSVLPIIFTTVLTYYAVVHEPFIRALTAWQWAGLTVAFAITSAGLTPPTILALIFGYFMGWKAVLPLFVINFGGILFINLIVHWLNQDRLLRFLRRNPKAQSVLDRILSRELEVIFFTKLSPILPFGLTNLVFALSGAKLRNILLGGFLGMTPRTLLAIWSGREAREIRTLLDNPNQSVWGQLIIAALILISIAGLWQVLRGTLKKSV
;
A
#
# COMPACT_ATOMS: atom_id res chain seq x y z
N MET A 1 39.14 -18.92 -36.24
CA MET A 1 37.73 -18.48 -36.08
C MET A 1 37.16 -19.16 -34.85
N HIS A 2 37.09 -18.45 -33.72
CA HIS A 2 36.63 -18.96 -32.42
C HIS A 2 35.10 -18.98 -32.43
N LYS A 3 34.50 -20.18 -32.46
CA LYS A 3 33.10 -20.39 -32.12
C LYS A 3 32.94 -20.23 -30.60
N THR A 4 32.65 -19.03 -30.16
CA THR A 4 32.16 -18.81 -28.79
C THR A 4 30.79 -19.47 -28.70
N SER A 5 30.69 -20.58 -28.00
CA SER A 5 29.46 -21.36 -27.85
C SER A 5 28.37 -20.51 -27.24
N LEU A 6 27.18 -20.50 -27.84
CA LEU A 6 25.96 -19.87 -27.33
C LEU A 6 25.72 -20.24 -25.86
N SER A 7 26.13 -21.44 -25.43
CA SER A 7 26.05 -21.88 -24.04
C SER A 7 26.91 -21.05 -23.08
N THR A 8 28.09 -20.61 -23.53
CA THR A 8 29.00 -19.77 -22.73
C THR A 8 28.44 -18.35 -22.57
N VAL A 9 27.83 -17.79 -23.62
CA VAL A 9 27.18 -16.48 -23.54
C VAL A 9 25.96 -16.55 -22.62
N THR A 10 25.16 -17.59 -22.74
CA THR A 10 23.95 -17.79 -21.89
C THR A 10 24.34 -18.00 -20.44
N SER A 11 25.42 -18.72 -20.13
CA SER A 11 25.90 -18.91 -18.77
C SER A 11 26.50 -17.63 -18.17
N LEU A 12 27.22 -16.84 -18.96
CA LEU A 12 27.74 -15.54 -18.54
C LEU A 12 26.64 -14.52 -18.29
N VAL A 13 25.60 -14.49 -19.14
CA VAL A 13 24.43 -13.61 -18.98
C VAL A 13 23.64 -14.06 -17.73
N LYS A 14 23.42 -15.35 -17.55
CA LYS A 14 22.74 -15.91 -16.37
C LYS A 14 23.51 -15.63 -15.07
N HIS A 15 24.84 -15.76 -15.07
CA HIS A 15 25.69 -15.41 -13.93
C HIS A 15 25.73 -13.90 -13.69
N ALA A 16 25.81 -13.07 -14.73
CA ALA A 16 25.81 -11.62 -14.61
C ALA A 16 24.46 -11.08 -14.09
N ILE A 17 23.34 -11.70 -14.48
CA ILE A 17 22.00 -11.36 -13.96
C ILE A 17 21.85 -11.81 -12.50
N LEU A 18 22.30 -13.01 -12.17
CA LEU A 18 22.23 -13.54 -10.80
C LEU A 18 23.18 -12.82 -9.83
N GLN A 19 24.34 -12.40 -10.28
CA GLN A 19 25.29 -11.63 -9.44
C GLN A 19 24.92 -10.14 -9.31
N LYS A 20 24.12 -9.57 -10.25
CA LYS A 20 23.61 -8.21 -10.14
C LYS A 20 22.32 -8.07 -9.34
N LEU A 21 21.65 -9.16 -8.98
CA LEU A 21 20.59 -9.18 -7.96
C LEU A 21 21.23 -9.07 -6.58
N THR A 22 21.83 -7.91 -6.31
CA THR A 22 22.33 -7.58 -4.97
C THR A 22 21.17 -7.59 -3.98
N GLY A 23 21.44 -7.94 -2.71
CA GLY A 23 20.43 -8.02 -1.65
C GLY A 23 19.38 -6.89 -1.64
N PRO A 24 19.75 -5.62 -1.93
CA PRO A 24 18.81 -4.52 -2.08
C PRO A 24 17.79 -4.69 -3.23
N ALA A 25 18.19 -5.28 -4.36
CA ALA A 25 17.29 -5.50 -5.48
C ALA A 25 16.26 -6.60 -5.16
N ILE A 26 16.71 -7.68 -4.52
CA ILE A 26 15.84 -8.76 -4.04
C ILE A 26 14.86 -8.22 -2.99
N ALA A 27 15.34 -7.43 -2.05
CA ALA A 27 14.47 -6.78 -1.06
C ALA A 27 13.44 -5.85 -1.71
N GLY A 28 13.83 -5.08 -2.73
CA GLY A 28 12.92 -4.22 -3.49
C GLY A 28 11.82 -5.01 -4.22
N VAL A 29 12.18 -6.13 -4.85
CA VAL A 29 11.22 -7.03 -5.51
C VAL A 29 10.28 -7.66 -4.48
N LEU A 30 10.81 -8.18 -3.38
CA LEU A 30 10.00 -8.76 -2.30
C LEU A 30 9.03 -7.73 -1.71
N LEU A 31 9.49 -6.51 -1.39
CA LEU A 31 8.65 -5.43 -0.87
C LEU A 31 7.59 -4.94 -1.87
N SER A 32 7.74 -5.24 -3.16
CA SER A 32 6.75 -4.91 -4.18
C SER A 32 5.77 -6.05 -4.44
N VAL A 33 6.24 -7.29 -4.48
CA VAL A 33 5.43 -8.48 -4.85
C VAL A 33 4.65 -9.03 -3.65
N LEU A 34 5.29 -9.13 -2.47
CA LEU A 34 4.63 -9.65 -1.27
C LEU A 34 3.35 -8.90 -0.90
N PRO A 35 3.29 -7.55 -0.93
CA PRO A 35 2.05 -6.84 -0.65
C PRO A 35 0.91 -7.20 -1.61
N ILE A 36 1.22 -7.47 -2.88
CA ILE A 36 0.20 -7.86 -3.88
C ILE A 36 -0.38 -9.23 -3.52
N ILE A 37 0.48 -10.20 -3.23
CA ILE A 37 0.05 -11.55 -2.83
C ILE A 37 -0.79 -11.48 -1.55
N PHE A 38 -0.28 -10.81 -0.52
CA PHE A 38 -1.00 -10.65 0.75
C PHE A 38 -2.34 -9.94 0.59
N THR A 39 -2.38 -8.89 -0.23
CA THR A 39 -3.63 -8.18 -0.55
C THR A 39 -4.65 -9.11 -1.18
N THR A 40 -4.25 -9.91 -2.17
CA THR A 40 -5.14 -10.84 -2.85
C THR A 40 -5.68 -11.90 -1.89
N VAL A 41 -4.81 -12.52 -1.10
CA VAL A 41 -5.20 -13.52 -0.09
C VAL A 41 -6.11 -12.91 0.96
N LEU A 42 -5.76 -11.74 1.49
CA LEU A 42 -6.55 -11.07 2.52
C LEU A 42 -7.95 -10.68 2.01
N THR A 43 -8.02 -10.13 0.80
CA THR A 43 -9.30 -9.76 0.18
C THR A 43 -10.16 -10.99 -0.10
N TYR A 44 -9.57 -12.05 -0.65
CA TYR A 44 -10.26 -13.32 -0.85
C TYR A 44 -10.83 -13.86 0.46
N TYR A 45 -10.01 -13.90 1.51
CA TYR A 45 -10.42 -14.39 2.82
C TYR A 45 -11.53 -13.53 3.43
N ALA A 46 -11.45 -12.21 3.27
CA ALA A 46 -12.47 -11.28 3.75
C ALA A 46 -13.83 -11.48 3.06
N VAL A 47 -13.84 -11.82 1.78
CA VAL A 47 -15.06 -12.07 1.01
C VAL A 47 -15.66 -13.44 1.37
N VAL A 48 -14.83 -14.49 1.38
CA VAL A 48 -15.30 -15.87 1.61
C VAL A 48 -15.80 -16.08 3.05
N HIS A 49 -15.14 -15.46 4.02
CA HIS A 49 -15.47 -15.61 5.45
C HIS A 49 -16.20 -14.38 6.01
N GLU A 50 -16.90 -13.64 5.18
CA GLU A 50 -17.60 -12.42 5.59
C GLU A 50 -18.53 -12.63 6.81
N PRO A 51 -19.38 -13.69 6.87
CA PRO A 51 -20.25 -13.91 8.03
C PRO A 51 -19.45 -14.08 9.34
N PHE A 52 -18.33 -14.80 9.28
CA PHE A 52 -17.45 -15.00 10.43
C PHE A 52 -16.81 -13.68 10.88
N ILE A 53 -16.30 -12.89 9.93
CA ILE A 53 -15.64 -11.61 10.23
C ILE A 53 -16.63 -10.59 10.81
N ARG A 54 -17.89 -10.62 10.35
CA ARG A 54 -18.96 -9.78 10.92
C ARG A 54 -19.29 -10.13 12.37
N ALA A 55 -19.10 -11.39 12.77
CA ALA A 55 -19.35 -11.85 14.11
C ALA A 55 -18.17 -11.60 15.08
N LEU A 56 -17.06 -11.03 14.61
CA LEU A 56 -15.90 -10.75 15.46
C LEU A 56 -16.24 -9.75 16.56
N THR A 57 -15.79 -10.09 17.77
CA THR A 57 -15.90 -9.24 18.95
C THR A 57 -14.92 -8.07 18.90
N ALA A 58 -15.15 -7.05 19.73
CA ALA A 58 -14.23 -5.90 19.83
C ALA A 58 -12.79 -6.31 20.17
N TRP A 59 -12.59 -7.32 21.01
CA TRP A 59 -11.26 -7.81 21.35
C TRP A 59 -10.55 -8.51 20.20
N GLN A 60 -11.29 -9.24 19.38
CA GLN A 60 -10.74 -9.87 18.19
C GLN A 60 -10.33 -8.82 17.16
N TRP A 61 -11.15 -7.77 16.97
CA TRP A 61 -10.77 -6.62 16.14
C TRP A 61 -9.56 -5.88 16.69
N ALA A 62 -9.43 -5.73 18.01
CA ALA A 62 -8.22 -5.16 18.62
C ALA A 62 -6.98 -6.03 18.35
N GLY A 63 -7.10 -7.36 18.49
CA GLY A 63 -6.03 -8.29 18.17
C GLY A 63 -5.61 -8.21 16.68
N LEU A 64 -6.58 -8.18 15.76
CA LEU A 64 -6.31 -7.98 14.34
C LEU A 64 -5.62 -6.64 14.07
N THR A 65 -6.03 -5.57 14.75
CA THR A 65 -5.40 -4.25 14.63
C THR A 65 -3.92 -4.30 14.99
N VAL A 66 -3.56 -4.97 16.09
CA VAL A 66 -2.17 -5.15 16.51
C VAL A 66 -1.39 -6.00 15.50
N ALA A 67 -1.97 -7.12 15.05
CA ALA A 67 -1.35 -7.97 14.04
C ALA A 67 -1.09 -7.20 12.72
N PHE A 68 -2.07 -6.42 12.27
CA PHE A 68 -1.92 -5.61 11.07
C PHE A 68 -1.00 -4.40 11.26
N ALA A 69 -0.83 -3.87 12.47
CA ALA A 69 0.17 -2.85 12.76
C ALA A 69 1.59 -3.37 12.48
N ILE A 70 1.85 -4.63 12.79
CA ILE A 70 3.15 -5.28 12.51
C ILE A 70 3.29 -5.59 11.02
N THR A 71 2.29 -6.25 10.42
CA THR A 71 2.38 -6.69 9.01
C THR A 71 2.29 -5.55 8.01
N SER A 72 1.67 -4.41 8.37
CA SER A 72 1.64 -3.20 7.53
C SER A 72 3.01 -2.61 7.26
N ALA A 73 4.00 -2.94 8.07
CA ALA A 73 5.39 -2.53 7.85
C ALA A 73 5.93 -2.92 6.46
N GLY A 74 5.50 -4.05 5.90
CA GLY A 74 5.99 -4.48 4.58
C GLY A 74 5.09 -5.44 3.81
N LEU A 75 4.10 -6.07 4.46
CA LEU A 75 3.31 -7.13 3.87
C LEU A 75 1.90 -6.67 3.45
N THR A 76 1.22 -5.89 4.30
CA THR A 76 -0.16 -5.48 4.07
C THR A 76 -0.27 -3.99 3.81
N PRO A 77 -0.66 -3.56 2.59
CA PRO A 77 -0.84 -2.15 2.29
C PRO A 77 -1.96 -1.53 3.15
N PRO A 78 -1.69 -0.45 3.91
CA PRO A 78 -2.70 0.17 4.77
C PRO A 78 -3.98 0.62 4.05
N THR A 79 -3.89 0.93 2.77
CA THR A 79 -5.05 1.33 1.96
C THR A 79 -6.05 0.17 1.80
N ILE A 80 -5.55 -1.05 1.60
CA ILE A 80 -6.40 -2.24 1.49
C ILE A 80 -7.02 -2.57 2.85
N LEU A 81 -6.24 -2.44 3.93
CA LEU A 81 -6.79 -2.57 5.28
C LEU A 81 -7.88 -1.54 5.54
N ALA A 82 -7.70 -0.29 5.06
CA ALA A 82 -8.70 0.75 5.20
C ALA A 82 -10.00 0.44 4.45
N LEU A 83 -9.92 -0.15 3.25
CA LEU A 83 -11.09 -0.65 2.52
C LEU A 83 -11.80 -1.77 3.30
N ILE A 84 -11.05 -2.79 3.75
CA ILE A 84 -11.61 -3.94 4.47
C ILE A 84 -12.21 -3.51 5.81
N PHE A 85 -11.48 -2.78 6.63
CA PHE A 85 -11.99 -2.30 7.92
C PHE A 85 -13.18 -1.34 7.72
N GLY A 86 -13.13 -0.48 6.69
CA GLY A 86 -14.24 0.39 6.30
C GLY A 86 -15.50 -0.40 5.92
N TYR A 87 -15.34 -1.50 5.19
CA TYR A 87 -16.43 -2.41 4.83
C TYR A 87 -17.08 -3.05 6.07
N PHE A 88 -16.29 -3.54 7.02
CA PHE A 88 -16.83 -4.23 8.19
C PHE A 88 -17.26 -3.30 9.33
N MET A 89 -16.49 -2.24 9.60
CA MET A 89 -16.68 -1.36 10.76
C MET A 89 -17.21 0.03 10.41
N GLY A 90 -17.24 0.41 9.12
CA GLY A 90 -17.58 1.76 8.70
C GLY A 90 -16.62 2.79 9.32
N TRP A 91 -17.14 3.92 9.79
CA TRP A 91 -16.34 4.98 10.40
C TRP A 91 -15.64 4.58 11.71
N LYS A 92 -16.08 3.53 12.39
CA LYS A 92 -15.38 2.98 13.58
C LYS A 92 -13.98 2.47 13.24
N ALA A 93 -13.69 2.20 11.95
CA ALA A 93 -12.37 1.80 11.45
C ALA A 93 -11.29 2.89 11.57
N VAL A 94 -11.66 4.16 11.76
CA VAL A 94 -10.71 5.27 11.80
C VAL A 94 -9.63 5.05 12.86
N LEU A 95 -10.02 4.78 14.10
CA LEU A 95 -9.08 4.58 15.20
C LEU A 95 -8.16 3.37 14.99
N PRO A 96 -8.66 2.16 14.70
CA PRO A 96 -7.82 1.01 14.36
C PRO A 96 -6.82 1.29 13.24
N LEU A 97 -7.24 1.98 12.18
CA LEU A 97 -6.35 2.26 11.05
C LEU A 97 -5.25 3.26 11.37
N PHE A 98 -5.49 4.23 12.23
CA PHE A 98 -4.42 5.08 12.74
C PHE A 98 -3.44 4.28 13.59
N VAL A 99 -3.91 3.38 14.44
CA VAL A 99 -3.05 2.46 15.21
C VAL A 99 -2.21 1.59 14.27
N ILE A 100 -2.79 1.03 13.21
CA ILE A 100 -2.08 0.24 12.20
C ILE A 100 -1.01 1.09 11.50
N ASN A 101 -1.35 2.29 11.06
CA ASN A 101 -0.42 3.17 10.36
C ASN A 101 0.76 3.59 11.24
N PHE A 102 0.48 4.03 12.47
CA PHE A 102 1.53 4.40 13.41
C PHE A 102 2.36 3.21 13.85
N GLY A 103 1.71 2.08 14.14
CA GLY A 103 2.38 0.84 14.51
C GLY A 103 3.34 0.37 13.41
N GLY A 104 2.93 0.41 12.14
CA GLY A 104 3.80 0.08 11.01
C GLY A 104 5.02 1.02 10.89
N ILE A 105 4.83 2.32 11.09
CA ILE A 105 5.95 3.29 11.11
C ILE A 105 6.89 2.97 12.26
N LEU A 106 6.37 2.80 13.47
CA LEU A 106 7.15 2.50 14.67
C LEU A 106 7.92 1.19 14.53
N PHE A 107 7.27 0.15 14.00
CA PHE A 107 7.86 -1.16 13.83
C PHE A 107 9.05 -1.13 12.85
N ILE A 108 8.92 -0.43 11.71
CA ILE A 108 10.04 -0.25 10.77
C ILE A 108 11.17 0.54 11.42
N ASN A 109 10.87 1.62 12.14
CA ASN A 109 11.89 2.41 12.83
C ASN A 109 12.63 1.58 13.87
N LEU A 110 11.91 0.73 14.63
CA LEU A 110 12.49 -0.18 15.60
C LEU A 110 13.44 -1.19 14.93
N ILE A 111 13.02 -1.80 13.83
CA ILE A 111 13.85 -2.75 13.06
C ILE A 111 15.12 -2.05 12.55
N VAL A 112 15.00 -0.87 11.95
CA VAL A 112 16.14 -0.13 11.41
C VAL A 112 17.13 0.26 12.51
N HIS A 113 16.62 0.70 13.66
CA HIS A 113 17.44 1.02 14.81
C HIS A 113 18.17 -0.22 15.37
N TRP A 114 17.47 -1.35 15.46
CA TRP A 114 18.05 -2.63 15.91
C TRP A 114 19.10 -3.17 14.93
N LEU A 115 18.92 -2.98 13.62
CA LEU A 115 19.89 -3.36 12.57
C LEU A 115 21.07 -2.41 12.45
N ASN A 116 21.29 -1.51 13.39
CA ASN A 116 22.39 -0.54 13.39
C ASN A 116 22.27 0.47 12.23
N GLN A 117 21.31 1.40 12.38
CA GLN A 117 20.99 2.46 11.43
C GLN A 117 22.22 3.16 10.84
N ASP A 118 23.21 3.48 11.68
CA ASP A 118 24.44 4.20 11.26
C ASP A 118 25.25 3.40 10.25
N ARG A 119 25.30 2.08 10.40
CA ARG A 119 26.02 1.21 9.45
C ARG A 119 25.31 1.18 8.09
N LEU A 120 23.98 1.08 8.10
CA LEU A 120 23.15 1.10 6.90
C LEU A 120 23.22 2.46 6.20
N LEU A 121 23.15 3.55 6.98
CA LEU A 121 23.27 4.90 6.46
C LEU A 121 24.63 5.16 5.81
N ARG A 122 25.73 4.76 6.45
CA ARG A 122 27.08 4.86 5.86
C ARG A 122 27.21 4.08 4.54
N PHE A 123 26.58 2.92 4.46
CA PHE A 123 26.55 2.14 3.21
C PHE A 123 25.79 2.86 2.09
N LEU A 124 24.60 3.42 2.39
CA LEU A 124 23.80 4.17 1.42
C LEU A 124 24.50 5.44 0.95
N ARG A 125 25.18 6.16 1.84
CA ARG A 125 25.93 7.40 1.51
C ARG A 125 27.13 7.20 0.59
N ARG A 126 27.57 5.96 0.39
CA ARG A 126 28.60 5.65 -0.62
C ARG A 126 28.10 5.85 -2.06
N ASN A 127 26.79 5.85 -2.27
CA ASN A 127 26.20 6.13 -3.57
C ASN A 127 25.78 7.62 -3.64
N PRO A 128 26.36 8.42 -4.55
CA PRO A 128 26.08 9.88 -4.63
C PRO A 128 24.58 10.18 -4.87
N LYS A 129 23.87 9.33 -5.63
CA LYS A 129 22.42 9.50 -5.87
C LYS A 129 21.62 9.26 -4.59
N ALA A 130 21.96 8.21 -3.84
CA ALA A 130 21.30 7.93 -2.56
C ALA A 130 21.58 9.05 -1.54
N GLN A 131 22.81 9.53 -1.47
CA GLN A 131 23.17 10.65 -0.60
C GLN A 131 22.34 11.91 -0.92
N SER A 132 22.24 12.30 -2.19
CA SER A 132 21.43 13.47 -2.59
C SER A 132 19.95 13.35 -2.18
N VAL A 133 19.38 12.14 -2.26
CA VAL A 133 18.00 11.89 -1.80
C VAL A 133 17.89 12.02 -0.28
N LEU A 134 18.82 11.43 0.48
CA LEU A 134 18.84 11.52 1.94
C LEU A 134 18.99 12.97 2.43
N ASP A 135 19.88 13.74 1.82
CA ASP A 135 20.11 15.15 2.19
C ASP A 135 18.87 16.02 1.89
N ARG A 136 18.15 15.74 0.80
CA ARG A 136 16.86 16.39 0.52
C ARG A 136 15.78 16.04 1.53
N ILE A 137 15.72 14.80 2.00
CA ILE A 137 14.78 14.39 3.04
C ILE A 137 15.09 15.18 4.33
N LEU A 138 16.35 15.25 4.73
CA LEU A 138 16.76 15.91 5.97
C LEU A 138 16.62 17.43 5.93
N SER A 139 16.72 18.06 4.76
CA SER A 139 16.59 19.52 4.64
C SER A 139 15.17 20.02 4.90
N ARG A 140 14.13 19.21 4.62
CA ARG A 140 12.71 19.53 4.78
C ARG A 140 11.90 18.30 5.20
N GLU A 141 12.29 17.68 6.30
CA GLU A 141 11.76 16.36 6.71
C GLU A 141 10.23 16.27 6.66
N LEU A 142 9.55 17.18 7.38
CA LEU A 142 8.08 17.13 7.50
C LEU A 142 7.38 17.28 6.14
N GLU A 143 7.85 18.23 5.33
CA GLU A 143 7.28 18.53 4.02
C GLU A 143 7.45 17.34 3.05
N VAL A 144 8.68 16.82 2.97
CA VAL A 144 8.99 15.68 2.09
C VAL A 144 8.20 14.44 2.53
N ILE A 145 8.12 14.17 3.84
CA ILE A 145 7.37 13.04 4.37
C ILE A 145 5.88 13.21 4.08
N PHE A 146 5.32 14.39 4.32
CA PHE A 146 3.92 14.70 4.05
C PHE A 146 3.54 14.43 2.59
N PHE A 147 4.24 15.04 1.64
CA PHE A 147 3.92 14.86 0.21
C PHE A 147 4.17 13.44 -0.28
N THR A 148 5.22 12.78 0.21
CA THR A 148 5.48 11.37 -0.10
C THR A 148 4.34 10.46 0.39
N LYS A 149 3.81 10.73 1.58
CA LYS A 149 2.71 9.96 2.18
C LYS A 149 1.35 10.28 1.58
N LEU A 150 1.17 11.49 1.08
CA LEU A 150 -0.03 11.88 0.34
C LEU A 150 -0.11 11.16 -1.01
N SER A 151 1.05 10.92 -1.67
CA SER A 151 1.12 10.22 -2.94
C SER A 151 0.83 8.71 -2.79
N PRO A 152 -0.07 8.14 -3.58
CA PRO A 152 -0.36 6.70 -3.55
C PRO A 152 0.67 5.84 -4.30
N ILE A 153 1.60 6.46 -5.03
CA ILE A 153 2.50 5.77 -5.97
C ILE A 153 3.54 4.91 -5.24
N LEU A 154 4.05 5.41 -4.10
CA LEU A 154 5.14 4.75 -3.40
C LEU A 154 4.62 3.76 -2.35
N PRO A 155 5.15 2.52 -2.31
CA PRO A 155 4.76 1.54 -1.31
C PRO A 155 5.01 2.04 0.12
N PHE A 156 4.06 1.80 1.02
CA PHE A 156 4.11 2.26 2.41
C PHE A 156 5.36 1.78 3.15
N GLY A 157 5.68 0.49 3.04
CA GLY A 157 6.85 -0.11 3.69
C GLY A 157 8.16 0.49 3.18
N LEU A 158 8.30 0.67 1.85
CA LEU A 158 9.49 1.25 1.25
C LEU A 158 9.73 2.69 1.72
N THR A 159 8.69 3.52 1.72
CA THR A 159 8.82 4.92 2.16
C THR A 159 9.19 5.02 3.64
N ASN A 160 8.60 4.20 4.50
CA ASN A 160 8.95 4.16 5.91
C ASN A 160 10.38 3.69 6.13
N LEU A 161 10.82 2.68 5.38
CA LEU A 161 12.20 2.20 5.44
C LEU A 161 13.19 3.31 5.04
N VAL A 162 12.92 4.03 3.94
CA VAL A 162 13.76 5.14 3.49
C VAL A 162 13.81 6.26 4.53
N PHE A 163 12.69 6.65 5.13
CA PHE A 163 12.66 7.69 6.17
C PHE A 163 13.37 7.23 7.45
N ALA A 164 13.18 5.99 7.87
CA ALA A 164 13.90 5.45 9.01
C ALA A 164 15.41 5.41 8.76
N LEU A 165 15.85 5.00 7.56
CA LEU A 165 17.26 4.94 7.17
C LEU A 165 17.88 6.33 6.96
N SER A 166 17.09 7.35 6.59
CA SER A 166 17.61 8.70 6.37
C SER A 166 18.10 9.38 7.63
N GLY A 167 17.69 8.91 8.81
CA GLY A 167 17.93 9.55 10.08
C GLY A 167 16.95 10.68 10.39
N ALA A 168 15.84 10.79 9.66
CA ALA A 168 14.77 11.73 9.94
C ALA A 168 14.18 11.50 11.34
N LYS A 169 13.81 12.57 12.02
CA LYS A 169 13.28 12.49 13.37
C LYS A 169 11.95 11.72 13.37
N LEU A 170 11.84 10.72 14.24
CA LEU A 170 10.63 9.88 14.36
C LEU A 170 9.35 10.74 14.51
N ARG A 171 9.41 11.83 15.26
CA ARG A 171 8.30 12.77 15.41
C ARG A 171 7.84 13.33 14.06
N ASN A 172 8.78 13.70 13.19
CA ASN A 172 8.45 14.24 11.86
C ASN A 172 7.91 13.15 10.93
N ILE A 173 8.41 11.90 11.05
CA ILE A 173 7.87 10.76 10.32
C ILE A 173 6.42 10.47 10.75
N LEU A 174 6.13 10.50 12.04
CA LEU A 174 4.78 10.29 12.57
C LEU A 174 3.83 11.42 12.18
N LEU A 175 4.23 12.69 12.36
CA LEU A 175 3.38 13.84 12.04
C LEU A 175 3.15 13.98 10.52
N GLY A 176 4.21 13.92 9.72
CA GLY A 176 4.08 13.97 8.26
C GLY A 176 3.34 12.76 7.72
N GLY A 177 3.55 11.59 8.33
CA GLY A 177 2.79 10.38 8.04
C GLY A 177 1.31 10.52 8.36
N PHE A 178 0.98 11.00 9.55
CA PHE A 178 -0.41 11.25 9.95
C PHE A 178 -1.12 12.19 8.99
N LEU A 179 -0.57 13.39 8.79
CA LEU A 179 -1.16 14.39 7.92
C LEU A 179 -1.28 13.93 6.46
N GLY A 180 -0.22 13.31 5.93
CA GLY A 180 -0.20 12.87 4.53
C GLY A 180 -1.07 11.66 4.23
N MET A 181 -1.22 10.72 5.19
CA MET A 181 -2.03 9.53 4.98
C MET A 181 -3.51 9.73 5.29
N THR A 182 -3.87 10.68 6.13
CA THR A 182 -5.25 10.89 6.60
C THR A 182 -6.26 11.01 5.46
N PRO A 183 -6.09 11.87 4.45
CA PRO A 183 -7.07 12.01 3.38
C PRO A 183 -7.32 10.70 2.64
N ARG A 184 -6.24 9.99 2.29
CA ARG A 184 -6.32 8.70 1.59
C ARG A 184 -6.96 7.61 2.45
N THR A 185 -6.63 7.56 3.74
CA THR A 185 -7.19 6.58 4.67
C THR A 185 -8.68 6.79 4.86
N LEU A 186 -9.12 8.04 5.03
CA LEU A 186 -10.54 8.37 5.17
C LEU A 186 -11.33 8.06 3.90
N LEU A 187 -10.78 8.38 2.72
CA LEU A 187 -11.39 8.01 1.44
C LEU A 187 -11.52 6.49 1.28
N ALA A 188 -10.50 5.72 1.67
CA ALA A 188 -10.55 4.27 1.59
C ALA A 188 -11.57 3.68 2.58
N ILE A 189 -11.68 4.20 3.81
CA ILE A 189 -12.71 3.80 4.78
C ILE A 189 -14.10 4.07 4.21
N TRP A 190 -14.32 5.28 3.69
CA TRP A 190 -15.58 5.66 3.08
C TRP A 190 -15.93 4.72 1.91
N SER A 191 -14.99 4.48 0.99
CA SER A 191 -15.20 3.57 -0.15
C SER A 191 -15.55 2.15 0.31
N GLY A 192 -14.88 1.64 1.35
CA GLY A 192 -15.19 0.33 1.93
C GLY A 192 -16.60 0.28 2.53
N ARG A 193 -17.00 1.33 3.22
CA ARG A 193 -18.35 1.47 3.77
C ARG A 193 -19.42 1.47 2.67
N GLU A 194 -19.23 2.30 1.63
CA GLU A 194 -20.16 2.37 0.50
C GLU A 194 -20.27 1.03 -0.24
N ALA A 195 -19.15 0.32 -0.41
CA ALA A 195 -19.15 -1.02 -1.00
C ALA A 195 -20.05 -2.01 -0.21
N ARG A 196 -20.06 -1.92 1.13
CA ARG A 196 -20.95 -2.71 1.97
C ARG A 196 -22.41 -2.32 1.76
N GLU A 197 -22.71 -1.04 1.68
CA GLU A 197 -24.08 -0.55 1.47
C GLU A 197 -24.62 -1.00 0.12
N ILE A 198 -23.81 -0.89 -0.95
CA ILE A 198 -24.16 -1.40 -2.29
C ILE A 198 -24.43 -2.90 -2.25
N ARG A 199 -23.59 -3.70 -1.57
CA ARG A 199 -23.81 -5.15 -1.46
C ARG A 199 -25.10 -5.48 -0.74
N THR A 200 -25.39 -4.79 0.38
CA THR A 200 -26.65 -4.98 1.11
C THR A 200 -27.87 -4.68 0.25
N LEU A 201 -27.80 -3.68 -0.61
CA LEU A 201 -28.85 -3.35 -1.58
C LEU A 201 -28.98 -4.43 -2.66
N LEU A 202 -27.88 -5.02 -3.11
CA LEU A 202 -27.91 -6.12 -4.10
C LEU A 202 -28.47 -7.41 -3.51
N ASP A 203 -28.13 -7.74 -2.25
CA ASP A 203 -28.63 -8.92 -1.56
C ASP A 203 -30.12 -8.79 -1.18
N ASN A 204 -30.64 -7.56 -1.00
CA ASN A 204 -32.03 -7.27 -0.64
C ASN A 204 -32.67 -6.18 -1.53
N PRO A 205 -32.88 -6.47 -2.81
CA PRO A 205 -33.33 -5.45 -3.78
C PRO A 205 -34.70 -4.86 -3.49
N ASN A 206 -35.52 -5.51 -2.66
CA ASN A 206 -36.89 -5.08 -2.35
C ASN A 206 -37.00 -4.07 -1.19
N GLN A 207 -35.91 -3.73 -0.50
CA GLN A 207 -35.97 -2.85 0.67
C GLN A 207 -35.89 -1.34 0.36
N SER A 208 -35.46 -0.94 -0.85
CA SER A 208 -35.45 0.48 -1.22
C SER A 208 -35.47 0.70 -2.73
N VAL A 209 -36.54 1.28 -3.22
CA VAL A 209 -36.65 1.71 -4.63
C VAL A 209 -35.54 2.72 -4.98
N TRP A 210 -35.17 3.57 -4.04
CA TRP A 210 -34.09 4.55 -4.20
C TRP A 210 -32.70 3.88 -4.38
N GLY A 211 -32.43 2.78 -3.67
CA GLY A 211 -31.18 2.03 -3.85
C GLY A 211 -31.06 1.43 -5.25
N GLN A 212 -32.17 0.86 -5.78
CA GLN A 212 -32.21 0.33 -7.14
C GLN A 212 -31.97 1.41 -8.19
N LEU A 213 -32.58 2.58 -8.01
CA LEU A 213 -32.38 3.73 -8.92
C LEU A 213 -30.94 4.25 -8.89
N ILE A 214 -30.31 4.32 -7.73
CA ILE A 214 -28.90 4.74 -7.60
C ILE A 214 -27.97 3.74 -8.31
N ILE A 215 -28.16 2.43 -8.12
CA ILE A 215 -27.36 1.39 -8.78
C ILE A 215 -27.56 1.46 -10.29
N ALA A 216 -28.80 1.56 -10.75
CA ALA A 216 -29.12 1.71 -12.18
C ALA A 216 -28.46 2.97 -12.78
N ALA A 217 -28.52 4.10 -12.07
CA ALA A 217 -27.88 5.34 -12.50
C ALA A 217 -26.36 5.21 -12.58
N LEU A 218 -25.69 4.58 -11.59
CA LEU A 218 -24.25 4.34 -11.60
C LEU A 218 -23.82 3.43 -12.76
N ILE A 219 -24.58 2.37 -13.04
CA ILE A 219 -24.34 1.48 -14.18
C ILE A 219 -24.46 2.26 -15.49
N LEU A 220 -25.52 3.04 -15.66
CA LEU A 220 -25.72 3.85 -16.87
C LEU A 220 -24.64 4.90 -17.06
N ILE A 221 -24.21 5.58 -15.99
CA ILE A 221 -23.10 6.55 -16.04
C ILE A 221 -21.79 5.86 -16.40
N SER A 222 -21.50 4.67 -15.84
CA SER A 222 -20.32 3.88 -16.17
C SER A 222 -20.32 3.46 -17.64
N ILE A 223 -21.44 2.97 -18.15
CA ILE A 223 -21.59 2.57 -19.56
C ILE A 223 -21.44 3.77 -20.49
N ALA A 224 -22.08 4.90 -20.16
CA ALA A 224 -21.99 6.12 -20.94
C ALA A 224 -20.58 6.69 -20.96
N GLY A 225 -19.88 6.69 -19.80
CA GLY A 225 -18.49 7.12 -19.68
C GLY A 225 -17.54 6.24 -20.51
N LEU A 226 -17.68 4.91 -20.41
CA LEU A 226 -16.93 3.96 -21.22
C LEU A 226 -17.17 4.14 -22.72
N TRP A 227 -18.42 4.31 -23.11
CA TRP A 227 -18.81 4.57 -24.50
C TRP A 227 -18.19 5.86 -25.05
N GLN A 228 -18.18 6.94 -24.24
CA GLN A 228 -17.59 8.21 -24.62
C GLN A 228 -16.09 8.13 -24.81
N VAL A 229 -15.39 7.41 -23.91
CA VAL A 229 -13.93 7.16 -24.01
C VAL A 229 -13.62 6.31 -25.24
N LEU A 230 -14.37 5.23 -25.49
CA LEU A 230 -14.16 4.36 -26.66
C LEU A 230 -14.45 5.07 -27.98
N ARG A 231 -15.50 5.89 -28.05
CA ARG A 231 -15.77 6.71 -29.24
C ARG A 231 -14.66 7.74 -29.52
N GLY A 232 -14.08 8.32 -28.46
CA GLY A 232 -12.97 9.29 -28.61
C GLY A 232 -11.69 8.65 -29.17
N THR A 233 -11.42 7.40 -28.83
CA THR A 233 -10.27 6.64 -29.35
C THR A 233 -10.48 6.17 -30.77
N LEU A 234 -11.66 5.74 -31.13
CA LEU A 234 -11.98 5.28 -32.52
C LEU A 234 -12.00 6.43 -33.53
N LYS A 235 -12.27 7.67 -33.10
CA LYS A 235 -12.24 8.87 -33.99
C LYS A 235 -10.82 9.40 -34.26
N LYS A 236 -9.81 8.98 -33.47
CA LYS A 236 -8.39 9.36 -33.67
C LYS A 236 -7.60 8.37 -34.54
N SER A 237 -8.19 7.24 -34.91
CA SER A 237 -7.54 6.17 -35.69
C SER A 237 -8.01 6.11 -37.17
N VAL A 238 -8.79 7.08 -37.64
CA VAL A 238 -9.13 7.36 -39.04
C VAL A 238 -8.66 8.77 -39.39
#